data_0802276ce554aaf44a9089a79d70e8e0
#
_entry.id   0802276ce554aaf44a9089a79d70e8e0
#
_cell.length_a   1.000
_cell.length_b   1.000
_cell.length_c   1.000
_cell.angle_alpha   90.00
_cell.angle_beta   90.00
_cell.angle_gamma   90.00
#
_symmetry.space_group_name_H-M   'P 1'
#
loop_
_entity.id
_entity.type
_entity.pdbx_description
1 polymer ?
#
loop_
_entity_poly.entity_id
_entity_poly.type
_entity_poly.pdbx_seq_one_letter_code
_entity_poly.pdbx_strand_id
1 'polypeptide(L)'
;MRSSKLFVLMTCLGLSAFTSSVMAQDAAAQKFTPTKFFDENGAYYGPDCDEKNYTGAYYTGDYTSPFKTILGKTDKDIQDKLDELWNHYFGGQNDKTVYYEDRDGGYIVDINNNDIRSEGMSYGMMIAVQTNHKDEFKKLWNWAKSHLWHDPARGGNGYFSWQANRDGSTRDQGNAPDGEIYFMMSLLFAAHRWDDANYMKDAQTILKACWKGNGGSLYSEQSYIATFQPTDGNNTWGDASYSLPAFVDLFSRWSDTNKDKWKKATAATRDHIYNSANPKSGLCSDYSNFDGTPHYAFSDNSTKYAFDAIRCPMNYGMDYYLFGADAERQTKIAKVITDFFEQDGYKHGHFNWDGSSGYGNFTIGQAGANAVATYALLKEDSYKDLVKKVLQKAWDSKPIVGSQRYYDGLVHYLAMLHLTGNFKIWKPKPKVVKDKEMEATEINGVAYKAGDTIDWFEDCELYKVTFKAAAQPPKDTAKDTTDAIHSMILRTDKYKMQRDYNLKGCKVNGANRARGAYYGRKELVK
;
A
#
# COMPACT_ATOMS: atom_id res chain seq x y z
N MET A 1 -39.18 -38.16 55.50
CA MET A 1 -38.84 -39.39 56.29
C MET A 1 -37.43 -39.84 55.91
N ARG A 2 -36.55 -39.80 56.89
CA ARG A 2 -35.37 -40.62 57.17
C ARG A 2 -34.45 -40.98 56.01
N SER A 3 -33.23 -40.42 55.94
CA SER A 3 -32.06 -40.80 56.76
C SER A 3 -31.45 -42.15 56.37
N SER A 4 -30.20 -42.13 55.85
CA SER A 4 -29.06 -42.69 56.60
C SER A 4 -27.76 -42.58 55.79
N LYS A 5 -26.73 -42.12 56.48
CA LYS A 5 -25.30 -42.12 56.18
C LYS A 5 -24.73 -43.53 56.16
N LEU A 6 -23.67 -43.77 55.38
CA LEU A 6 -22.56 -44.57 55.89
C LEU A 6 -21.23 -44.18 55.21
N PHE A 7 -20.28 -43.94 56.08
CA PHE A 7 -18.85 -43.81 55.88
C PHE A 7 -18.21 -45.20 55.76
N VAL A 8 -17.23 -45.38 54.90
CA VAL A 8 -16.07 -46.24 55.17
C VAL A 8 -14.83 -45.77 54.43
N LEU A 9 -13.78 -45.89 55.14
CA LEU A 9 -12.42 -45.34 55.14
C LEU A 9 -11.44 -46.13 54.25
N MET A 10 -10.46 -45.40 53.72
CA MET A 10 -9.04 -45.69 53.41
C MET A 10 -8.59 -47.07 52.93
N THR A 11 -7.82 -47.05 51.84
CA THR A 11 -6.41 -47.52 51.88
C THR A 11 -5.60 -46.90 50.75
N CYS A 12 -4.44 -46.33 51.10
CA CYS A 12 -3.38 -45.85 50.25
C CYS A 12 -2.67 -47.00 49.53
N LEU A 13 -2.44 -46.88 48.25
CA LEU A 13 -1.30 -47.52 47.58
C LEU A 13 -0.80 -46.55 46.50
N GLY A 14 0.44 -46.13 46.71
CA GLY A 14 1.11 -45.22 45.81
C GLY A 14 1.45 -45.88 44.48
N LEU A 15 1.15 -45.16 43.43
CA LEU A 15 1.81 -45.32 42.13
C LEU A 15 2.32 -43.94 41.74
N SER A 16 3.64 -43.82 41.75
CA SER A 16 4.38 -42.70 41.21
C SER A 16 4.16 -42.66 39.69
N ALA A 17 3.24 -41.79 39.23
CA ALA A 17 3.14 -41.46 37.84
C ALA A 17 4.19 -40.39 37.52
N PHE A 18 5.21 -40.74 36.78
CA PHE A 18 6.10 -39.81 36.12
C PHE A 18 5.24 -38.93 35.18
N THR A 19 4.88 -37.75 35.60
CA THR A 19 4.42 -36.69 34.71
C THR A 19 5.64 -36.13 34.00
N SER A 20 5.87 -36.60 32.79
CA SER A 20 6.70 -35.90 31.81
C SER A 20 6.02 -34.57 31.53
N SER A 21 6.44 -33.52 32.23
CA SER A 21 6.19 -32.15 31.83
C SER A 21 6.96 -31.94 30.53
N VAL A 22 6.31 -32.14 29.40
CA VAL A 22 6.74 -31.53 28.13
C VAL A 22 6.61 -30.02 28.38
N MET A 23 7.72 -29.43 28.77
CA MET A 23 7.90 -27.98 28.65
C MET A 23 7.78 -27.69 27.18
N ALA A 24 6.61 -27.23 26.75
CA ALA A 24 6.52 -26.48 25.51
C ALA A 24 7.47 -25.30 25.68
N GLN A 25 8.66 -25.40 25.13
CA GLN A 25 9.45 -24.23 24.83
C GLN A 25 8.57 -23.40 23.90
N ASP A 26 7.96 -22.37 24.44
CA ASP A 26 7.56 -21.22 23.65
C ASP A 26 8.83 -20.84 22.88
N ALA A 27 8.88 -21.22 21.62
CA ALA A 27 9.82 -20.64 20.68
C ALA A 27 9.47 -19.15 20.69
N ALA A 28 10.22 -18.37 21.45
CA ALA A 28 10.13 -16.93 21.43
C ALA A 28 10.16 -16.56 19.96
N ALA A 29 9.06 -15.99 19.45
CA ALA A 29 8.94 -15.58 18.09
C ALA A 29 10.19 -14.76 17.77
N GLN A 30 11.04 -15.26 16.87
CA GLN A 30 12.29 -14.64 16.55
C GLN A 30 11.96 -13.26 16.00
N LYS A 31 12.25 -12.22 16.80
CA LYS A 31 11.91 -10.85 16.45
C LYS A 31 12.69 -10.51 15.19
N PHE A 32 12.01 -10.48 14.05
CA PHE A 32 12.62 -10.09 12.78
C PHE A 32 13.06 -8.62 12.92
N THR A 33 14.31 -8.34 12.61
CA THR A 33 14.79 -6.96 12.54
C THR A 33 14.57 -6.48 11.11
N PRO A 34 13.76 -5.42 10.89
CA PRO A 34 13.48 -4.94 9.55
C PRO A 34 14.79 -4.57 8.85
N THR A 35 15.08 -5.23 7.75
CA THR A 35 16.13 -4.83 6.83
C THR A 35 15.51 -4.03 5.70
N LYS A 36 16.32 -3.36 4.90
CA LYS A 36 15.82 -2.63 3.73
C LYS A 36 14.96 -3.57 2.88
N PHE A 37 13.72 -3.15 2.56
CA PHE A 37 12.73 -3.86 1.76
C PHE A 37 11.91 -4.97 2.45
N PHE A 38 12.06 -5.12 3.75
CA PHE A 38 11.23 -6.02 4.54
C PHE A 38 10.58 -5.25 5.70
N ASP A 39 9.35 -5.63 6.07
CA ASP A 39 8.73 -5.11 7.29
C ASP A 39 9.18 -5.92 8.54
N GLU A 40 8.62 -5.56 9.69
CA GLU A 40 8.91 -6.19 10.98
C GLU A 40 8.56 -7.68 11.06
N ASN A 41 7.76 -8.18 10.12
CA ASN A 41 7.35 -9.59 10.00
C ASN A 41 8.07 -10.32 8.87
N GLY A 42 8.98 -9.64 8.17
CA GLY A 42 9.71 -10.17 7.05
C GLY A 42 8.90 -10.24 5.75
N ALA A 43 7.84 -9.44 5.62
CA ALA A 43 7.11 -9.28 4.38
C ALA A 43 7.90 -8.38 3.40
N TYR A 44 7.93 -8.76 2.14
CA TYR A 44 8.75 -8.12 1.12
C TYR A 44 7.98 -7.06 0.32
N TYR A 45 8.58 -5.87 0.20
CA TYR A 45 8.08 -4.76 -0.63
C TYR A 45 9.19 -4.15 -1.52
N GLY A 46 10.29 -4.87 -1.70
CA GLY A 46 11.48 -4.38 -2.39
C GLY A 46 11.36 -4.37 -3.93
N PRO A 47 12.49 -4.17 -4.65
CA PRO A 47 12.52 -4.04 -6.09
C PRO A 47 12.06 -5.31 -6.82
N ASP A 48 11.56 -5.13 -8.05
CA ASP A 48 11.45 -6.22 -9.01
C ASP A 48 12.75 -6.31 -9.79
N CYS A 49 13.44 -7.43 -9.64
CA CYS A 49 14.78 -7.60 -10.18
C CYS A 49 14.80 -8.09 -11.63
N ASP A 50 13.67 -8.52 -12.15
CA ASP A 50 13.57 -9.02 -13.53
C ASP A 50 13.48 -7.86 -14.53
N GLU A 51 13.07 -6.66 -14.07
CA GLU A 51 12.86 -5.49 -14.92
C GLU A 51 13.69 -4.28 -14.42
N LYS A 52 14.97 -4.22 -14.79
CA LYS A 52 15.98 -3.28 -14.20
C LYS A 52 15.94 -1.82 -14.71
N ASN A 53 15.19 -1.50 -15.75
CA ASN A 53 15.28 -0.19 -16.43
C ASN A 53 14.12 0.78 -16.11
N TYR A 54 13.29 0.48 -15.14
CA TYR A 54 12.12 1.26 -14.77
C TYR A 54 12.34 2.06 -13.48
N THR A 55 11.57 3.14 -13.30
CA THR A 55 11.78 4.13 -12.23
C THR A 55 10.75 4.09 -11.11
N GLY A 56 9.65 3.35 -11.27
CA GLY A 56 8.57 3.28 -10.28
C GLY A 56 8.95 2.50 -9.02
N ALA A 57 8.22 2.71 -7.94
CA ALA A 57 8.47 2.04 -6.66
C ALA A 57 8.34 0.50 -6.75
N TYR A 58 7.52 0.00 -7.68
CA TYR A 58 7.46 -1.43 -7.98
C TYR A 58 8.82 -1.99 -8.37
N TYR A 59 9.59 -1.27 -9.19
CA TYR A 59 10.87 -1.74 -9.71
C TYR A 59 12.04 -1.42 -8.80
N THR A 60 11.94 -0.39 -7.98
CA THR A 60 13.05 0.14 -7.18
C THR A 60 12.93 -0.17 -5.68
N GLY A 61 11.73 -0.47 -5.20
CA GLY A 61 11.44 -0.55 -3.77
C GLY A 61 11.47 0.80 -3.05
N ASP A 62 11.53 1.91 -3.79
CA ASP A 62 11.59 3.27 -3.22
C ASP A 62 10.18 3.89 -3.17
N TYR A 63 9.59 3.88 -1.99
CA TYR A 63 8.29 4.50 -1.68
C TYR A 63 8.54 5.87 -1.04
N THR A 64 9.05 6.81 -1.84
CA THR A 64 9.36 8.16 -1.35
C THR A 64 8.11 8.89 -0.85
N SER A 65 8.20 9.47 0.36
CA SER A 65 7.16 10.34 0.90
C SER A 65 7.41 11.79 0.50
N PRO A 66 6.51 12.44 -0.27
CA PRO A 66 6.62 13.86 -0.55
C PRO A 66 6.42 14.73 0.71
N PHE A 67 5.74 14.26 1.73
CA PHE A 67 5.68 14.95 3.02
C PHE A 67 7.06 15.05 3.68
N LYS A 68 7.89 14.01 3.55
CA LYS A 68 9.28 14.06 4.07
C LYS A 68 10.16 14.94 3.18
N THR A 69 10.13 14.70 1.87
CA THR A 69 11.08 15.34 0.94
C THR A 69 10.76 16.78 0.62
N ILE A 70 9.49 17.19 0.63
CA ILE A 70 9.03 18.55 0.29
C ILE A 70 8.65 19.36 1.52
N LEU A 71 7.94 18.75 2.49
CA LEU A 71 7.46 19.45 3.69
C LEU A 71 8.41 19.28 4.90
N GLY A 72 9.43 18.43 4.81
CA GLY A 72 10.39 18.20 5.90
C GLY A 72 9.79 17.45 7.11
N LYS A 73 8.72 16.68 6.91
CA LYS A 73 8.12 15.89 8.00
C LYS A 73 9.04 14.74 8.41
N THR A 74 9.12 14.49 9.70
CA THR A 74 9.91 13.39 10.27
C THR A 74 9.17 12.07 10.21
N ASP A 75 9.86 10.94 10.44
CA ASP A 75 9.22 9.63 10.59
C ASP A 75 8.19 9.62 11.73
N LYS A 76 8.50 10.34 12.83
CA LYS A 76 7.57 10.49 13.93
C LYS A 76 6.31 11.27 13.53
N ASP A 77 6.43 12.37 12.79
CA ASP A 77 5.28 13.13 12.32
C ASP A 77 4.38 12.26 11.42
N ILE A 78 4.99 11.44 10.56
CA ILE A 78 4.28 10.49 9.69
C ILE A 78 3.54 9.45 10.53
N GLN A 79 4.21 8.83 11.50
CA GLN A 79 3.59 7.80 12.35
C GLN A 79 2.45 8.39 13.18
N ASP A 80 2.67 9.54 13.83
CA ASP A 80 1.64 10.23 14.62
C ASP A 80 0.40 10.54 13.76
N LYS A 81 0.59 10.94 12.48
CA LYS A 81 -0.52 11.22 11.56
C LYS A 81 -1.29 9.95 11.18
N LEU A 82 -0.60 8.83 10.94
CA LEU A 82 -1.25 7.56 10.63
C LEU A 82 -1.97 6.99 11.85
N ASP A 83 -1.39 7.11 13.04
CA ASP A 83 -2.01 6.72 14.30
C ASP A 83 -3.26 7.57 14.61
N GLU A 84 -3.21 8.89 14.33
CA GLU A 84 -4.38 9.79 14.42
C GLU A 84 -5.52 9.26 13.54
N LEU A 85 -5.24 8.94 12.26
CA LEU A 85 -6.24 8.46 11.31
C LEU A 85 -6.81 7.09 11.71
N TRP A 86 -5.95 6.15 12.10
CA TRP A 86 -6.40 4.84 12.55
C TRP A 86 -7.30 4.94 13.77
N ASN A 87 -6.84 5.63 14.82
CA ASN A 87 -7.61 5.80 16.05
C ASN A 87 -8.91 6.56 15.81
N HIS A 88 -8.95 7.46 14.83
CA HIS A 88 -10.17 8.19 14.49
C HIS A 88 -11.19 7.27 13.81
N TYR A 89 -10.82 6.56 12.75
CA TYR A 89 -11.79 5.83 11.93
C TYR A 89 -12.02 4.39 12.40
N PHE A 90 -11.06 3.77 13.12
CA PHE A 90 -11.13 2.39 13.60
C PHE A 90 -11.14 2.25 15.12
N GLY A 91 -10.89 3.31 15.87
CA GLY A 91 -10.74 3.28 17.33
C GLY A 91 -12.02 3.21 18.16
N GLY A 92 -13.19 3.03 17.55
CA GLY A 92 -14.45 2.75 18.25
C GLY A 92 -15.17 3.95 18.90
N GLN A 93 -14.71 5.19 18.72
CA GLN A 93 -15.44 6.38 19.21
C GLN A 93 -16.63 6.69 18.32
N ASN A 94 -17.85 6.74 18.89
CA ASN A 94 -19.12 6.80 18.16
C ASN A 94 -19.28 7.94 17.15
N ASP A 95 -18.67 9.11 17.39
CA ASP A 95 -18.74 10.27 16.51
C ASP A 95 -17.62 10.32 15.45
N LYS A 96 -16.66 9.40 15.53
CA LYS A 96 -15.46 9.35 14.68
C LYS A 96 -15.36 8.07 13.88
N THR A 97 -15.62 6.91 14.51
CA THR A 97 -15.40 5.62 13.87
C THR A 97 -16.35 5.37 12.69
N VAL A 98 -15.85 4.66 11.71
CA VAL A 98 -16.64 4.02 10.65
C VAL A 98 -16.58 2.49 10.76
N TYR A 99 -15.65 1.96 11.57
CA TYR A 99 -15.45 0.54 11.81
C TYR A 99 -16.26 0.06 13.02
N TYR A 100 -16.96 -1.04 12.86
CA TYR A 100 -17.78 -1.70 13.88
C TYR A 100 -17.56 -3.20 13.83
N GLU A 101 -17.93 -3.89 14.90
CA GLU A 101 -17.84 -5.35 14.99
C GLU A 101 -19.15 -5.96 15.47
N ASP A 102 -19.41 -7.18 15.00
CA ASP A 102 -20.45 -8.07 15.50
C ASP A 102 -19.90 -9.51 15.63
N ARG A 103 -20.79 -10.49 15.85
CA ARG A 103 -20.41 -11.91 15.98
C ARG A 103 -19.77 -12.50 14.70
N ASP A 104 -20.04 -11.92 13.53
CA ASP A 104 -19.62 -12.45 12.24
C ASP A 104 -18.32 -11.80 11.75
N GLY A 105 -17.90 -10.71 12.38
CA GLY A 105 -16.63 -10.01 12.08
C GLY A 105 -16.68 -8.51 12.28
N GLY A 106 -15.84 -7.79 11.50
CA GLY A 106 -15.79 -6.33 11.46
C GLY A 106 -16.39 -5.80 10.17
N TYR A 107 -16.97 -4.61 10.21
CA TYR A 107 -17.57 -3.97 9.05
C TYR A 107 -17.44 -2.44 9.08
N ILE A 108 -17.43 -1.85 7.88
CA ILE A 108 -17.39 -0.40 7.66
C ILE A 108 -18.80 0.09 7.34
N VAL A 109 -19.23 1.14 8.02
CA VAL A 109 -20.56 1.73 7.85
C VAL A 109 -20.48 3.04 7.09
N ASP A 110 -21.26 3.18 6.02
CA ASP A 110 -21.64 4.49 5.50
C ASP A 110 -22.62 5.13 6.48
N ILE A 111 -22.09 6.05 7.28
CA ILE A 111 -22.81 6.68 8.39
C ILE A 111 -23.99 7.51 7.90
N ASN A 112 -23.83 8.14 6.73
CA ASN A 112 -24.88 9.01 6.18
C ASN A 112 -26.09 8.19 5.71
N ASN A 113 -25.85 7.03 5.09
CA ASN A 113 -26.88 6.15 4.56
C ASN A 113 -27.27 5.03 5.53
N ASN A 114 -26.52 4.87 6.62
CA ASN A 114 -26.68 3.83 7.63
C ASN A 114 -26.71 2.41 7.02
N ASP A 115 -25.76 2.16 6.11
CA ASP A 115 -25.61 0.89 5.40
C ASP A 115 -24.14 0.47 5.32
N ILE A 116 -23.91 -0.72 4.76
CA ILE A 116 -22.58 -1.29 4.54
C ILE A 116 -22.42 -1.48 3.05
N ARG A 117 -21.29 -0.99 2.48
CA ARG A 117 -20.98 -1.06 1.05
C ARG A 117 -19.71 -1.85 0.79
N SER A 118 -19.68 -2.56 -0.34
CA SER A 118 -18.46 -3.24 -0.81
C SER A 118 -17.28 -2.29 -0.96
N GLU A 119 -17.51 -1.05 -1.38
CA GLU A 119 -16.53 0.04 -1.41
C GLU A 119 -15.85 0.24 -0.05
N GLY A 120 -16.62 0.58 0.99
CA GLY A 120 -16.08 0.85 2.31
C GLY A 120 -15.41 -0.36 2.94
N MET A 121 -15.99 -1.55 2.76
CA MET A 121 -15.41 -2.81 3.25
C MET A 121 -14.04 -3.07 2.62
N SER A 122 -13.91 -2.91 1.31
CA SER A 122 -12.66 -3.14 0.58
C SER A 122 -11.60 -2.06 0.89
N TYR A 123 -12.01 -0.79 1.09
CA TYR A 123 -11.11 0.27 1.55
C TYR A 123 -10.62 0.01 2.97
N GLY A 124 -11.49 -0.43 3.89
CA GLY A 124 -11.11 -0.83 5.23
C GLY A 124 -10.07 -1.95 5.23
N MET A 125 -10.24 -2.95 4.38
CA MET A 125 -9.26 -4.03 4.19
C MET A 125 -7.94 -3.51 3.62
N MET A 126 -7.97 -2.60 2.62
CA MET A 126 -6.75 -2.00 2.08
C MET A 126 -6.00 -1.19 3.14
N ILE A 127 -6.70 -0.37 3.92
CA ILE A 127 -6.10 0.38 5.01
C ILE A 127 -5.48 -0.58 6.03
N ALA A 128 -6.21 -1.60 6.47
CA ALA A 128 -5.74 -2.56 7.46
C ALA A 128 -4.49 -3.33 6.98
N VAL A 129 -4.44 -3.77 5.70
CA VAL A 129 -3.26 -4.46 5.18
C VAL A 129 -2.06 -3.51 5.04
N GLN A 130 -2.26 -2.23 4.70
CA GLN A 130 -1.17 -1.28 4.58
C GLN A 130 -0.62 -0.81 5.94
N THR A 131 -1.43 -0.84 6.99
CA THR A 131 -1.05 -0.45 8.36
C THR A 131 -0.74 -1.62 9.29
N ASN A 132 -0.68 -2.86 8.75
CA ASN A 132 -0.38 -4.10 9.50
C ASN A 132 -1.39 -4.49 10.59
N HIS A 133 -2.65 -4.11 10.42
CA HIS A 133 -3.75 -4.49 11.33
C HIS A 133 -4.40 -5.81 10.84
N LYS A 134 -3.68 -6.91 11.07
CA LYS A 134 -4.07 -8.24 10.56
C LYS A 134 -5.41 -8.73 11.12
N ASP A 135 -5.69 -8.42 12.38
CA ASP A 135 -6.92 -8.88 13.05
C ASP A 135 -8.15 -8.17 12.50
N GLU A 136 -8.09 -6.85 12.31
CA GLU A 136 -9.18 -6.08 11.71
C GLU A 136 -9.37 -6.46 10.23
N PHE A 137 -8.29 -6.69 9.50
CA PHE A 137 -8.38 -7.22 8.13
C PHE A 137 -9.13 -8.55 8.08
N LYS A 138 -8.77 -9.50 8.97
CA LYS A 138 -9.43 -10.81 9.06
C LYS A 138 -10.90 -10.67 9.41
N LYS A 139 -11.25 -9.81 10.34
CA LYS A 139 -12.65 -9.55 10.73
C LYS A 139 -13.44 -8.95 9.58
N LEU A 140 -12.89 -7.94 8.88
CA LEU A 140 -13.52 -7.35 7.68
C LEU A 140 -13.75 -8.39 6.58
N TRP A 141 -12.74 -9.21 6.28
CA TRP A 141 -12.88 -10.24 5.27
C TRP A 141 -13.90 -11.32 5.66
N ASN A 142 -13.93 -11.76 6.91
CA ASN A 142 -14.91 -12.73 7.40
C ASN A 142 -16.34 -12.20 7.21
N TRP A 143 -16.57 -10.94 7.59
CA TRP A 143 -17.88 -10.32 7.43
C TRP A 143 -18.28 -10.18 5.95
N ALA A 144 -17.37 -9.69 5.11
CA ALA A 144 -17.62 -9.58 3.66
C ALA A 144 -17.93 -10.95 3.01
N LYS A 145 -17.20 -12.00 3.40
CA LYS A 145 -17.47 -13.37 2.93
C LYS A 145 -18.84 -13.90 3.34
N SER A 146 -19.32 -13.52 4.50
CA SER A 146 -20.58 -14.02 5.06
C SER A 146 -21.78 -13.31 4.49
N HIS A 147 -21.66 -12.00 4.18
CA HIS A 147 -22.81 -11.14 3.91
C HIS A 147 -22.82 -10.51 2.51
N LEU A 148 -21.65 -10.32 1.88
CA LEU A 148 -21.56 -9.67 0.57
C LEU A 148 -21.14 -10.63 -0.55
N TRP A 149 -20.19 -11.55 -0.30
CA TRP A 149 -19.59 -12.35 -1.35
C TRP A 149 -20.48 -13.51 -1.81
N HIS A 150 -20.80 -13.52 -3.09
CA HIS A 150 -21.49 -14.63 -3.75
C HIS A 150 -20.46 -15.69 -4.14
N ASP A 151 -19.99 -16.44 -3.15
CA ASP A 151 -18.89 -17.40 -3.26
C ASP A 151 -19.23 -18.51 -4.28
N PRO A 152 -18.42 -18.72 -5.33
CA PRO A 152 -18.62 -19.80 -6.30
C PRO A 152 -18.63 -21.21 -5.67
N ALA A 153 -17.91 -21.42 -4.57
CA ALA A 153 -17.94 -22.69 -3.85
C ALA A 153 -19.31 -22.99 -3.23
N ARG A 154 -20.15 -21.98 -3.09
CA ARG A 154 -21.54 -22.07 -2.60
C ARG A 154 -22.57 -21.88 -3.72
N GLY A 155 -22.14 -21.92 -4.99
CA GLY A 155 -23.00 -21.72 -6.16
C GLY A 155 -23.21 -20.26 -6.57
N GLY A 156 -22.46 -19.31 -5.98
CA GLY A 156 -22.48 -17.91 -6.35
C GLY A 156 -21.73 -17.60 -7.64
N ASN A 157 -21.79 -16.34 -8.06
CA ASN A 157 -21.18 -15.86 -9.31
C ASN A 157 -19.75 -15.32 -9.14
N GLY A 158 -19.25 -15.19 -7.91
CA GLY A 158 -17.91 -14.70 -7.60
C GLY A 158 -17.82 -13.21 -7.31
N TYR A 159 -18.92 -12.46 -7.48
CA TYR A 159 -19.01 -11.02 -7.21
C TYR A 159 -19.62 -10.73 -5.83
N PHE A 160 -19.75 -9.45 -5.51
CA PHE A 160 -20.28 -9.00 -4.21
C PHE A 160 -21.59 -8.25 -4.39
N SER A 161 -22.50 -8.40 -3.43
CA SER A 161 -23.56 -7.42 -3.22
C SER A 161 -22.90 -6.09 -2.86
N TRP A 162 -23.24 -5.01 -3.57
CA TRP A 162 -22.63 -3.73 -3.30
C TRP A 162 -23.13 -3.10 -1.99
N GLN A 163 -24.33 -3.53 -1.50
CA GLN A 163 -24.97 -2.91 -0.36
C GLN A 163 -25.68 -3.93 0.56
N ALA A 164 -25.43 -3.81 1.87
CA ALA A 164 -26.10 -4.56 2.92
C ALA A 164 -26.61 -3.63 4.03
N ASN A 165 -27.59 -4.10 4.79
CA ASN A 165 -28.00 -3.50 6.04
C ASN A 165 -26.97 -3.81 7.15
N ARG A 166 -27.00 -3.06 8.25
CA ARG A 166 -26.09 -3.28 9.38
C ARG A 166 -26.29 -4.62 10.11
N ASP A 167 -27.41 -5.28 9.93
CA ASP A 167 -27.68 -6.62 10.44
C ASP A 167 -27.16 -7.75 9.53
N GLY A 168 -26.45 -7.38 8.46
CA GLY A 168 -25.89 -8.31 7.47
C GLY A 168 -26.89 -8.77 6.41
N SER A 169 -28.18 -8.39 6.47
CA SER A 169 -29.13 -8.71 5.41
C SER A 169 -28.81 -7.93 4.14
N THR A 170 -28.97 -8.57 2.99
CA THR A 170 -28.72 -7.93 1.70
C THR A 170 -29.71 -6.80 1.45
N ARG A 171 -29.22 -5.63 1.06
CA ARG A 171 -30.02 -4.47 0.67
C ARG A 171 -30.11 -4.35 -0.85
N ASP A 172 -28.99 -4.53 -1.56
CA ASP A 172 -28.93 -4.57 -3.00
C ASP A 172 -27.87 -5.59 -3.44
N GLN A 173 -28.27 -6.53 -4.31
CA GLN A 173 -27.42 -7.62 -4.82
C GLN A 173 -26.58 -7.21 -6.04
N GLY A 174 -26.80 -6.01 -6.60
CA GLY A 174 -25.99 -5.48 -7.68
C GLY A 174 -24.52 -5.39 -7.30
N ASN A 175 -23.66 -5.16 -8.28
CA ASN A 175 -22.22 -5.06 -8.08
C ASN A 175 -21.77 -3.60 -8.23
N ALA A 176 -20.70 -3.25 -7.54
CA ALA A 176 -19.96 -2.01 -7.71
C ALA A 176 -18.47 -2.35 -7.85
N PRO A 177 -17.95 -2.39 -9.10
CA PRO A 177 -16.63 -2.91 -9.43
C PRO A 177 -15.43 -2.36 -8.64
N ASP A 178 -15.51 -1.15 -8.11
CA ASP A 178 -14.47 -0.63 -7.20
C ASP A 178 -14.28 -1.53 -5.96
N GLY A 179 -15.39 -2.03 -5.40
CA GLY A 179 -15.35 -3.00 -4.31
C GLY A 179 -14.58 -4.25 -4.69
N GLU A 180 -14.94 -4.88 -5.81
CA GLU A 180 -14.26 -6.08 -6.31
C GLU A 180 -12.77 -5.84 -6.55
N ILE A 181 -12.41 -4.72 -7.19
CA ILE A 181 -11.02 -4.37 -7.53
C ILE A 181 -10.18 -4.19 -6.25
N TYR A 182 -10.71 -3.46 -5.26
CA TYR A 182 -10.01 -3.28 -3.99
C TYR A 182 -9.99 -4.56 -3.13
N PHE A 183 -11.04 -5.39 -3.13
CA PHE A 183 -11.01 -6.71 -2.47
C PHE A 183 -9.91 -7.60 -3.04
N MET A 184 -9.85 -7.74 -4.38
CA MET A 184 -8.80 -8.52 -5.04
C MET A 184 -7.41 -8.05 -4.66
N MET A 185 -7.16 -6.73 -4.71
CA MET A 185 -5.84 -6.18 -4.41
C MET A 185 -5.48 -6.32 -2.94
N SER A 186 -6.42 -6.06 -2.03
CA SER A 186 -6.21 -6.21 -0.59
C SER A 186 -5.89 -7.65 -0.20
N LEU A 187 -6.59 -8.62 -0.81
CA LEU A 187 -6.35 -10.05 -0.58
C LEU A 187 -4.98 -10.50 -1.11
N LEU A 188 -4.56 -10.03 -2.30
CA LEU A 188 -3.24 -10.31 -2.84
C LEU A 188 -2.14 -9.74 -1.93
N PHE A 189 -2.30 -8.50 -1.47
CA PHE A 189 -1.36 -7.90 -0.53
C PHE A 189 -1.32 -8.65 0.80
N ALA A 190 -2.47 -9.04 1.36
CA ALA A 190 -2.57 -9.81 2.59
C ALA A 190 -1.91 -11.19 2.46
N ALA A 191 -2.13 -11.87 1.31
CA ALA A 191 -1.50 -13.15 1.03
C ALA A 191 0.02 -13.05 1.03
N HIS A 192 0.58 -12.01 0.43
CA HIS A 192 2.02 -11.81 0.40
C HIS A 192 2.57 -11.26 1.72
N ARG A 193 1.88 -10.31 2.36
CA ARG A 193 2.35 -9.68 3.59
C ARG A 193 2.38 -10.64 4.76
N TRP A 194 1.37 -11.49 4.87
CA TRP A 194 1.19 -12.40 6.00
C TRP A 194 1.42 -13.87 5.65
N ASP A 195 1.88 -14.16 4.42
CA ASP A 195 2.15 -15.52 3.91
C ASP A 195 0.94 -16.47 4.09
N ASP A 196 -0.26 -16.00 3.68
CA ASP A 196 -1.52 -16.72 3.88
C ASP A 196 -2.11 -17.18 2.55
N ALA A 197 -2.01 -18.49 2.30
CA ALA A 197 -2.51 -19.13 1.10
C ALA A 197 -4.05 -19.05 0.94
N ASN A 198 -4.82 -18.86 2.02
CA ASN A 198 -6.27 -18.72 1.92
C ASN A 198 -6.64 -17.38 1.28
N TYR A 199 -5.97 -16.28 1.66
CA TYR A 199 -6.17 -15.00 0.99
C TYR A 199 -5.80 -15.06 -0.49
N MET A 200 -4.71 -15.74 -0.83
CA MET A 200 -4.34 -15.97 -2.24
C MET A 200 -5.43 -16.73 -3.00
N LYS A 201 -5.92 -17.83 -2.44
CA LYS A 201 -7.00 -18.63 -3.04
C LYS A 201 -8.26 -17.80 -3.28
N ASP A 202 -8.68 -17.01 -2.29
CA ASP A 202 -9.86 -16.16 -2.39
C ASP A 202 -9.65 -15.07 -3.47
N ALA A 203 -8.48 -14.41 -3.49
CA ALA A 203 -8.13 -13.44 -4.54
C ALA A 203 -8.18 -14.05 -5.95
N GLN A 204 -7.57 -15.23 -6.16
CA GLN A 204 -7.58 -15.90 -7.46
C GLN A 204 -8.99 -16.31 -7.89
N THR A 205 -9.85 -16.64 -6.94
CA THR A 205 -11.27 -16.97 -7.24
C THR A 205 -12.01 -15.76 -7.80
N ILE A 206 -11.82 -14.57 -7.20
CA ILE A 206 -12.45 -13.33 -7.67
C ILE A 206 -11.83 -12.88 -9.01
N LEU A 207 -10.49 -12.89 -9.14
CA LEU A 207 -9.79 -12.57 -10.38
C LEU A 207 -10.29 -13.41 -11.58
N LYS A 208 -10.53 -14.69 -11.35
CA LYS A 208 -11.07 -15.59 -12.36
C LYS A 208 -12.51 -15.22 -12.75
N ALA A 209 -13.34 -14.84 -11.78
CA ALA A 209 -14.72 -14.46 -12.02
C ALA A 209 -14.87 -13.19 -12.87
N CYS A 210 -13.88 -12.28 -12.83
CA CYS A 210 -13.88 -11.04 -13.60
C CYS A 210 -13.98 -11.21 -15.13
N TRP A 211 -13.72 -12.42 -15.65
CA TRP A 211 -13.74 -12.73 -17.08
C TRP A 211 -14.72 -13.86 -17.37
N LYS A 212 -15.90 -13.51 -17.89
CA LYS A 212 -16.97 -14.48 -18.23
C LYS A 212 -17.36 -15.45 -17.11
N GLY A 213 -17.49 -14.93 -15.91
CA GLY A 213 -18.13 -15.66 -14.81
C GLY A 213 -19.63 -15.85 -15.03
N ASN A 214 -20.30 -16.56 -14.12
CA ASN A 214 -21.74 -16.81 -14.20
C ASN A 214 -22.58 -15.51 -14.12
N GLY A 215 -22.02 -14.41 -13.64
CA GLY A 215 -22.67 -13.10 -13.56
C GLY A 215 -22.27 -12.13 -14.67
N GLY A 216 -21.60 -12.60 -15.74
CA GLY A 216 -21.05 -11.77 -16.78
C GLY A 216 -19.57 -11.42 -16.55
N SER A 217 -19.03 -10.48 -17.31
CA SER A 217 -17.65 -9.99 -17.19
C SER A 217 -17.63 -8.65 -16.46
N LEU A 218 -16.77 -8.53 -15.45
CA LEU A 218 -16.49 -7.25 -14.78
C LEU A 218 -15.70 -6.31 -15.70
N TYR A 219 -14.78 -6.86 -16.48
CA TYR A 219 -14.06 -6.16 -17.53
C TYR A 219 -14.62 -6.53 -18.90
N SER A 220 -14.88 -5.53 -19.75
CA SER A 220 -15.37 -5.75 -21.10
C SER A 220 -14.45 -6.67 -21.88
N GLU A 221 -14.99 -7.70 -22.52
CA GLU A 221 -14.22 -8.63 -23.37
C GLU A 221 -13.72 -7.97 -24.67
N GLN A 222 -14.25 -6.80 -25.01
CA GLN A 222 -13.92 -6.06 -26.23
C GLN A 222 -12.95 -4.91 -25.94
N SER A 223 -13.26 -4.08 -24.95
CA SER A 223 -12.47 -2.89 -24.61
C SER A 223 -11.47 -3.11 -23.47
N TYR A 224 -11.62 -4.19 -22.68
CA TYR A 224 -10.77 -4.51 -21.53
C TYR A 224 -10.82 -3.46 -20.41
N ILE A 225 -11.85 -2.63 -20.36
CA ILE A 225 -12.12 -1.62 -19.35
C ILE A 225 -13.15 -2.17 -18.36
N ALA A 226 -13.06 -1.78 -17.08
CA ALA A 226 -14.05 -2.13 -16.07
C ALA A 226 -15.43 -1.55 -16.44
N THR A 227 -16.44 -2.39 -16.44
CA THR A 227 -17.83 -2.00 -16.73
C THR A 227 -18.47 -1.39 -15.51
N PHE A 228 -19.59 -0.69 -15.66
CA PHE A 228 -20.34 -0.19 -14.50
C PHE A 228 -20.87 -1.34 -13.61
N GLN A 229 -21.35 -2.39 -14.24
CA GLN A 229 -21.71 -3.64 -13.57
C GLN A 229 -21.36 -4.82 -14.49
N PRO A 230 -21.01 -5.99 -13.94
CA PRO A 230 -20.83 -7.19 -14.75
C PRO A 230 -22.09 -7.49 -15.55
N THR A 231 -21.92 -7.61 -16.87
CA THR A 231 -23.02 -7.89 -17.79
C THR A 231 -22.60 -8.95 -18.79
N ASP A 232 -23.54 -9.38 -19.64
CA ASP A 232 -23.33 -10.35 -20.72
C ASP A 232 -22.41 -9.85 -21.88
N GLY A 233 -21.76 -8.70 -21.70
CA GLY A 233 -20.68 -8.22 -22.57
C GLY A 233 -21.02 -7.03 -23.47
N ASN A 234 -22.22 -6.47 -23.38
CA ASN A 234 -22.67 -5.34 -24.20
C ASN A 234 -22.53 -3.98 -23.51
N ASN A 235 -21.93 -3.93 -22.33
CA ASN A 235 -21.74 -2.67 -21.63
C ASN A 235 -20.60 -1.85 -22.27
N THR A 236 -20.88 -0.58 -22.56
CA THR A 236 -19.96 0.35 -23.24
C THR A 236 -19.55 1.52 -22.39
N TRP A 237 -19.87 1.49 -21.09
CA TRP A 237 -19.61 2.54 -20.14
C TRP A 237 -19.30 1.97 -18.74
N GLY A 238 -18.71 2.81 -17.91
CA GLY A 238 -18.38 2.51 -16.52
C GLY A 238 -18.22 3.79 -15.73
N ASP A 239 -17.55 3.67 -14.60
CA ASP A 239 -17.09 4.79 -13.79
C ASP A 239 -15.60 5.04 -14.09
N ALA A 240 -15.22 6.30 -14.35
CA ALA A 240 -13.83 6.65 -14.61
C ALA A 240 -12.91 6.25 -13.43
N SER A 241 -13.43 6.29 -12.19
CA SER A 241 -12.68 5.95 -10.98
C SER A 241 -12.46 4.44 -10.79
N TYR A 242 -13.19 3.58 -11.52
CA TYR A 242 -12.90 2.14 -11.58
C TYR A 242 -11.63 1.84 -12.38
N SER A 243 -11.10 2.84 -13.08
CA SER A 243 -9.80 2.75 -13.74
C SER A 243 -8.68 2.92 -12.71
N LEU A 244 -8.17 1.77 -12.23
CA LEU A 244 -7.07 1.64 -11.28
C LEU A 244 -5.88 0.97 -11.97
N PRO A 245 -5.16 1.66 -12.88
CA PRO A 245 -4.15 1.03 -13.74
C PRO A 245 -3.04 0.32 -12.96
N ALA A 246 -2.62 0.85 -11.81
CA ALA A 246 -1.63 0.19 -10.96
C ALA A 246 -2.10 -1.18 -10.44
N PHE A 247 -3.37 -1.32 -10.07
CA PHE A 247 -3.90 -2.60 -9.59
C PHE A 247 -4.05 -3.59 -10.75
N VAL A 248 -4.53 -3.13 -11.90
CA VAL A 248 -4.68 -3.97 -13.08
C VAL A 248 -3.32 -4.45 -13.60
N ASP A 249 -2.26 -3.64 -13.48
CA ASP A 249 -0.88 -4.06 -13.78
C ASP A 249 -0.46 -5.22 -12.86
N LEU A 250 -0.72 -5.11 -11.55
CA LEU A 250 -0.45 -6.19 -10.59
C LEU A 250 -1.31 -7.44 -10.86
N PHE A 251 -2.56 -7.30 -11.26
CA PHE A 251 -3.39 -8.43 -11.67
C PHE A 251 -2.78 -9.15 -12.88
N SER A 252 -2.21 -8.42 -13.84
CA SER A 252 -1.54 -9.03 -15.00
C SER A 252 -0.32 -9.87 -14.61
N ARG A 253 0.33 -9.52 -13.52
CA ARG A 253 1.53 -10.21 -13.01
C ARG A 253 1.17 -11.41 -12.12
N TRP A 254 0.15 -11.27 -11.28
CA TRP A 254 -0.12 -12.20 -10.19
C TRP A 254 -1.36 -13.09 -10.37
N SER A 255 -2.20 -12.84 -11.37
CA SER A 255 -3.32 -13.71 -11.68
C SER A 255 -2.85 -15.07 -12.23
N ASP A 256 -3.44 -16.15 -11.77
CA ASP A 256 -3.17 -17.50 -12.28
C ASP A 256 -3.77 -17.73 -13.66
N THR A 257 -4.81 -16.97 -14.02
CA THR A 257 -5.57 -17.13 -15.26
C THR A 257 -5.72 -15.80 -16.00
N ASN A 258 -6.05 -15.88 -17.31
CA ASN A 258 -6.36 -14.71 -18.14
C ASN A 258 -5.28 -13.63 -18.22
N LYS A 259 -4.00 -13.99 -18.04
CA LYS A 259 -2.88 -13.02 -18.02
C LYS A 259 -2.85 -12.11 -19.24
N ASP A 260 -3.14 -12.62 -20.44
CA ASP A 260 -3.13 -11.80 -21.65
C ASP A 260 -4.30 -10.79 -21.69
N LYS A 261 -5.46 -11.14 -21.09
CA LYS A 261 -6.56 -10.20 -20.93
C LYS A 261 -6.21 -9.12 -19.91
N TRP A 262 -5.59 -9.50 -18.79
CA TRP A 262 -5.12 -8.53 -17.79
C TRP A 262 -4.06 -7.57 -18.35
N LYS A 263 -3.13 -8.04 -19.18
CA LYS A 263 -2.17 -7.16 -19.85
C LYS A 263 -2.85 -6.15 -20.77
N LYS A 264 -3.86 -6.58 -21.54
CA LYS A 264 -4.66 -5.69 -22.37
C LYS A 264 -5.47 -4.70 -21.51
N ALA A 265 -6.04 -5.18 -20.41
CA ALA A 265 -6.77 -4.34 -19.48
C ALA A 265 -5.88 -3.28 -18.83
N THR A 266 -4.60 -3.58 -18.53
CA THR A 266 -3.65 -2.59 -18.03
C THR A 266 -3.48 -1.41 -18.98
N ALA A 267 -3.26 -1.67 -20.27
CA ALA A 267 -3.14 -0.62 -21.27
C ALA A 267 -4.46 0.16 -21.46
N ALA A 268 -5.58 -0.58 -21.59
CA ALA A 268 -6.89 0.02 -21.77
C ALA A 268 -7.32 0.89 -20.57
N THR A 269 -6.99 0.48 -19.37
CA THR A 269 -7.29 1.25 -18.15
C THR A 269 -6.48 2.56 -18.08
N ARG A 270 -5.19 2.54 -18.50
CA ARG A 270 -4.37 3.75 -18.62
C ARG A 270 -4.94 4.71 -19.68
N ASP A 271 -5.35 4.17 -20.83
CA ASP A 271 -6.00 4.97 -21.89
C ASP A 271 -7.32 5.56 -21.39
N HIS A 272 -8.15 4.77 -20.73
CA HIS A 272 -9.47 5.20 -20.26
C HIS A 272 -9.37 6.34 -19.24
N ILE A 273 -8.53 6.20 -18.19
CA ILE A 273 -8.42 7.26 -17.17
C ILE A 273 -7.84 8.56 -17.74
N TYR A 274 -6.90 8.46 -18.70
CA TYR A 274 -6.37 9.63 -19.38
C TYR A 274 -7.43 10.31 -20.25
N ASN A 275 -8.18 9.55 -21.04
CA ASN A 275 -9.21 10.08 -21.93
C ASN A 275 -10.42 10.62 -21.16
N SER A 276 -10.71 10.10 -19.97
CA SER A 276 -11.80 10.61 -19.11
C SER A 276 -11.49 11.97 -18.50
N ALA A 277 -10.21 12.33 -18.37
CA ALA A 277 -9.81 13.63 -17.88
C ALA A 277 -10.02 14.72 -18.95
N ASN A 278 -10.85 15.71 -18.64
CA ASN A 278 -11.08 16.83 -19.56
C ASN A 278 -9.75 17.57 -19.84
N PRO A 279 -9.41 17.85 -21.09
CA PRO A 279 -8.12 18.44 -21.45
C PRO A 279 -7.92 19.88 -20.94
N LYS A 280 -8.99 20.57 -20.49
CA LYS A 280 -8.94 21.94 -19.97
C LYS A 280 -9.00 22.02 -18.45
N SER A 281 -9.75 21.12 -17.81
CA SER A 281 -9.96 21.13 -16.36
C SER A 281 -9.23 19.99 -15.65
N GLY A 282 -8.86 18.92 -16.35
CA GLY A 282 -8.32 17.70 -15.75
C GLY A 282 -9.36 16.85 -15.01
N LEU A 283 -10.63 17.27 -15.00
CA LEU A 283 -11.71 16.62 -14.27
C LEU A 283 -12.24 15.41 -15.05
N CYS A 284 -12.46 14.30 -14.38
CA CYS A 284 -13.24 13.17 -14.90
C CYS A 284 -14.73 13.37 -14.59
N SER A 285 -15.62 12.80 -15.39
CA SER A 285 -17.03 12.68 -14.99
C SER A 285 -17.20 11.49 -14.05
N ASP A 286 -18.29 11.50 -13.28
CA ASP A 286 -18.66 10.41 -12.40
C ASP A 286 -18.81 9.11 -13.20
N TYR A 287 -19.61 9.12 -14.26
CA TYR A 287 -19.67 8.03 -15.23
C TYR A 287 -19.11 8.43 -16.59
N SER A 288 -18.47 7.51 -17.27
CA SER A 288 -17.84 7.72 -18.57
C SER A 288 -18.10 6.56 -19.53
N ASN A 289 -18.24 6.90 -20.81
CA ASN A 289 -18.13 5.93 -21.91
C ASN A 289 -16.67 5.39 -21.97
N PHE A 290 -16.47 4.26 -22.61
CA PHE A 290 -15.12 3.66 -22.73
C PHE A 290 -14.14 4.48 -23.57
N ASP A 291 -14.63 5.48 -24.33
CA ASP A 291 -13.79 6.47 -25.00
C ASP A 291 -13.38 7.64 -24.09
N GLY A 292 -13.85 7.67 -22.84
CA GLY A 292 -13.57 8.70 -21.83
C GLY A 292 -14.57 9.85 -21.81
N THR A 293 -15.54 9.92 -22.74
CA THR A 293 -16.57 10.97 -22.72
C THR A 293 -17.57 10.75 -21.58
N PRO A 294 -18.15 11.82 -21.00
CA PRO A 294 -19.18 11.69 -19.98
C PRO A 294 -20.36 10.82 -20.39
N HIS A 295 -20.81 9.94 -19.51
CA HIS A 295 -21.98 9.09 -19.72
C HIS A 295 -23.13 9.50 -18.80
N TYR A 296 -24.32 9.70 -19.41
CA TYR A 296 -25.53 9.98 -18.65
C TYR A 296 -26.18 8.66 -18.17
N ALA A 297 -26.27 8.48 -16.85
CA ALA A 297 -27.03 7.42 -16.21
C ALA A 297 -27.58 7.90 -14.87
N PHE A 298 -28.78 7.50 -14.53
CA PHE A 298 -29.48 7.72 -13.25
C PHE A 298 -29.74 9.21 -12.90
N SER A 299 -28.82 10.12 -13.10
CA SER A 299 -28.97 11.55 -12.74
C SER A 299 -28.03 12.45 -13.55
N ASP A 300 -28.28 13.76 -13.52
CA ASP A 300 -27.42 14.78 -14.17
C ASP A 300 -26.01 14.84 -13.56
N ASN A 301 -25.81 14.35 -12.35
CA ASN A 301 -24.51 14.34 -11.70
C ASN A 301 -23.56 13.33 -12.36
N SER A 302 -24.09 12.27 -13.00
CA SER A 302 -23.28 11.26 -13.67
C SER A 302 -22.32 11.82 -14.72
N THR A 303 -22.69 12.92 -15.38
CA THR A 303 -21.86 13.60 -16.40
C THR A 303 -20.94 14.68 -15.84
N LYS A 304 -20.91 14.85 -14.51
CA LYS A 304 -20.15 15.90 -13.82
C LYS A 304 -19.00 15.32 -13.05
N TYR A 305 -18.03 16.16 -12.71
CA TYR A 305 -17.07 15.85 -11.67
C TYR A 305 -17.78 15.92 -10.30
N ALA A 306 -18.14 14.77 -9.79
CA ALA A 306 -18.87 14.61 -8.54
C ALA A 306 -18.56 13.23 -7.96
N PHE A 307 -18.94 12.98 -6.73
CA PHE A 307 -18.92 11.69 -6.03
C PHE A 307 -17.63 10.87 -6.30
N ASP A 308 -17.75 9.81 -7.10
CA ASP A 308 -16.68 8.83 -7.33
C ASP A 308 -15.54 9.39 -8.19
N ALA A 309 -15.81 10.36 -9.06
CA ALA A 309 -14.81 11.02 -9.90
C ALA A 309 -13.65 11.64 -9.10
N ILE A 310 -13.86 12.00 -7.82
CA ILE A 310 -12.80 12.60 -6.98
C ILE A 310 -11.63 11.64 -6.70
N ARG A 311 -11.80 10.33 -6.92
CA ARG A 311 -10.75 9.32 -6.76
C ARG A 311 -9.77 9.28 -7.94
N CYS A 312 -10.18 9.74 -9.14
CA CYS A 312 -9.36 9.65 -10.35
C CYS A 312 -7.96 10.25 -10.21
N PRO A 313 -7.75 11.44 -9.61
CA PRO A 313 -6.41 11.99 -9.38
C PRO A 313 -5.50 11.08 -8.55
N MET A 314 -6.05 10.40 -7.53
CA MET A 314 -5.31 9.42 -6.74
C MET A 314 -4.92 8.21 -7.59
N ASN A 315 -5.81 7.72 -8.45
CA ASN A 315 -5.60 6.51 -9.24
C ASN A 315 -4.44 6.68 -10.24
N TYR A 316 -4.39 7.76 -11.02
CA TYR A 316 -3.27 7.96 -11.93
C TYR A 316 -1.99 8.43 -11.23
N GLY A 317 -2.09 9.19 -10.14
CA GLY A 317 -0.94 9.54 -9.30
C GLY A 317 -0.29 8.30 -8.68
N MET A 318 -1.10 7.34 -8.22
CA MET A 318 -0.64 6.03 -7.75
C MET A 318 0.11 5.25 -8.86
N ASP A 319 -0.46 5.15 -10.06
CA ASP A 319 0.19 4.47 -11.18
C ASP A 319 1.53 5.14 -11.56
N TYR A 320 1.57 6.47 -11.52
CA TYR A 320 2.80 7.22 -11.79
C TYR A 320 3.94 6.83 -10.86
N TYR A 321 3.75 6.93 -9.54
CA TYR A 321 4.85 6.70 -8.63
C TYR A 321 5.16 5.21 -8.44
N LEU A 322 4.18 4.32 -8.62
CA LEU A 322 4.39 2.87 -8.50
C LEU A 322 5.06 2.28 -9.74
N PHE A 323 4.65 2.68 -10.94
CA PHE A 323 5.12 2.05 -12.17
C PHE A 323 5.86 3.00 -13.12
N GLY A 324 5.53 4.29 -13.14
CA GLY A 324 6.11 5.25 -14.09
C GLY A 324 5.80 4.94 -15.56
N ALA A 325 4.80 4.11 -15.82
CA ALA A 325 4.57 3.52 -17.14
C ALA A 325 3.93 4.48 -18.15
N ASP A 326 3.21 5.48 -17.70
CA ASP A 326 2.50 6.47 -18.52
C ASP A 326 2.84 7.91 -18.11
N ALA A 327 4.11 8.14 -17.82
CA ALA A 327 4.59 9.33 -17.14
C ALA A 327 4.23 10.63 -17.85
N GLU A 328 4.29 10.67 -19.19
CA GLU A 328 4.01 11.88 -19.97
C GLU A 328 2.55 12.31 -19.85
N ARG A 329 1.60 11.38 -20.08
CA ARG A 329 0.16 11.66 -20.02
C ARG A 329 -0.26 11.98 -18.60
N GLN A 330 0.23 11.21 -17.62
CA GLN A 330 -0.06 11.42 -16.20
C GLN A 330 0.47 12.78 -15.71
N THR A 331 1.67 13.18 -16.10
CA THR A 331 2.19 14.52 -15.83
C THR A 331 1.33 15.61 -16.43
N LYS A 332 0.86 15.40 -17.67
CA LYS A 332 0.00 16.38 -18.37
C LYS A 332 -1.32 16.59 -17.62
N ILE A 333 -2.05 15.52 -17.28
CA ILE A 333 -3.33 15.68 -16.57
C ILE A 333 -3.13 16.18 -15.13
N ALA A 334 -2.05 15.81 -14.47
CA ALA A 334 -1.72 16.33 -13.14
C ALA A 334 -1.47 17.85 -13.15
N LYS A 335 -0.80 18.39 -14.15
CA LYS A 335 -0.63 19.84 -14.34
C LYS A 335 -1.99 20.53 -14.48
N VAL A 336 -2.83 20.03 -15.39
CA VAL A 336 -4.13 20.64 -15.68
C VAL A 336 -5.04 20.69 -14.46
N ILE A 337 -5.20 19.57 -13.74
CA ILE A 337 -6.08 19.54 -12.57
C ILE A 337 -5.51 20.36 -11.41
N THR A 338 -4.19 20.39 -11.24
CA THR A 338 -3.55 21.16 -10.17
C THR A 338 -3.74 22.67 -10.41
N ASP A 339 -3.55 23.13 -11.64
CA ASP A 339 -3.80 24.51 -12.04
C ASP A 339 -5.29 24.88 -11.92
N PHE A 340 -6.19 23.96 -12.29
CA PHE A 340 -7.63 24.16 -12.18
C PHE A 340 -8.08 24.43 -10.74
N PHE A 341 -7.69 23.58 -9.80
CA PHE A 341 -8.06 23.78 -8.40
C PHE A 341 -7.35 24.97 -7.74
N GLU A 342 -6.14 25.31 -8.18
CA GLU A 342 -5.49 26.54 -7.75
C GLU A 342 -6.28 27.78 -8.20
N GLN A 343 -6.78 27.81 -9.43
CA GLN A 343 -7.61 28.89 -9.97
C GLN A 343 -8.95 28.98 -9.27
N ASP A 344 -9.60 27.84 -8.93
CA ASP A 344 -10.81 27.80 -8.13
C ASP A 344 -10.57 28.28 -6.68
N GLY A 345 -9.34 28.29 -6.22
CA GLY A 345 -8.95 28.59 -4.84
C GLY A 345 -9.40 27.50 -3.85
N TYR A 346 -9.62 26.27 -4.33
CA TYR A 346 -10.07 25.12 -3.54
C TYR A 346 -11.39 25.37 -2.81
N LYS A 347 -12.35 25.99 -3.49
CA LYS A 347 -13.67 26.36 -2.92
C LYS A 347 -14.72 25.29 -3.19
N HIS A 348 -14.76 24.79 -4.42
CA HIS A 348 -15.84 23.92 -4.87
C HIS A 348 -15.39 22.47 -4.99
N GLY A 349 -16.29 21.56 -4.61
CA GLY A 349 -16.05 20.11 -4.67
C GLY A 349 -16.61 19.47 -5.93
N HIS A 350 -17.57 20.09 -6.60
CA HIS A 350 -18.25 19.57 -7.77
C HIS A 350 -18.25 20.59 -8.91
N PHE A 351 -18.19 20.10 -10.16
CA PHE A 351 -18.17 20.92 -11.36
C PHE A 351 -18.85 20.20 -12.51
N ASN A 352 -19.28 20.95 -13.54
CA ASN A 352 -19.44 20.33 -14.84
C ASN A 352 -18.10 19.76 -15.29
N TRP A 353 -18.11 18.73 -16.13
CA TRP A 353 -16.88 18.06 -16.62
C TRP A 353 -15.88 19.03 -17.26
N ASP A 354 -16.38 20.08 -17.96
CA ASP A 354 -15.54 21.11 -18.59
C ASP A 354 -14.93 22.13 -17.61
N GLY A 355 -15.21 21.99 -16.31
CA GLY A 355 -14.75 22.89 -15.25
C GLY A 355 -15.66 24.08 -14.98
N SER A 356 -16.77 24.23 -15.71
CA SER A 356 -17.75 25.29 -15.42
C SER A 356 -18.65 24.95 -14.23
N SER A 357 -19.33 25.97 -13.69
CA SER A 357 -20.41 25.83 -12.69
C SER A 357 -20.01 25.05 -11.44
N GLY A 358 -18.96 25.51 -10.74
CA GLY A 358 -18.55 24.93 -9.45
C GLY A 358 -19.64 25.06 -8.37
N TYR A 359 -19.86 24.00 -7.60
CA TYR A 359 -20.78 23.93 -6.46
C TYR A 359 -20.29 22.94 -5.40
N GLY A 360 -20.96 22.89 -4.25
CA GLY A 360 -20.52 22.10 -3.11
C GLY A 360 -19.18 22.59 -2.53
N ASN A 361 -18.72 21.98 -1.47
CA ASN A 361 -17.46 22.35 -0.83
C ASN A 361 -16.34 21.41 -1.24
N PHE A 362 -15.14 21.95 -1.43
CA PHE A 362 -13.92 21.14 -1.56
C PHE A 362 -13.68 20.32 -0.29
N THR A 363 -13.46 19.02 -0.43
CA THR A 363 -13.40 18.07 0.68
C THR A 363 -11.98 17.62 1.00
N ILE A 364 -11.79 16.96 2.15
CA ILE A 364 -10.48 16.38 2.50
C ILE A 364 -10.14 15.19 1.62
N GLY A 365 -11.14 14.42 1.14
CA GLY A 365 -10.95 13.36 0.17
C GLY A 365 -10.32 13.89 -1.12
N GLN A 366 -10.85 15.02 -1.62
CA GLN A 366 -10.27 15.71 -2.79
C GLN A 366 -8.89 16.29 -2.52
N ALA A 367 -8.67 16.88 -1.33
CA ALA A 367 -7.36 17.39 -0.95
C ALA A 367 -6.30 16.29 -0.98
N GLY A 368 -6.63 15.11 -0.46
CA GLY A 368 -5.78 13.94 -0.50
C GLY A 368 -5.55 13.41 -1.92
N ALA A 369 -6.64 13.18 -2.68
CA ALA A 369 -6.55 12.63 -4.03
C ALA A 369 -5.75 13.54 -4.97
N ASN A 370 -6.00 14.86 -4.95
CA ASN A 370 -5.24 15.83 -5.73
C ASN A 370 -3.77 15.89 -5.32
N ALA A 371 -3.46 15.72 -4.04
CA ALA A 371 -2.07 15.67 -3.56
C ALA A 371 -1.34 14.43 -4.07
N VAL A 372 -2.00 13.28 -4.18
CA VAL A 372 -1.39 12.07 -4.78
C VAL A 372 -1.07 12.29 -6.26
N ALA A 373 -1.92 13.00 -7.02
CA ALA A 373 -1.62 13.36 -8.41
C ALA A 373 -0.31 14.13 -8.55
N THR A 374 0.10 14.91 -7.53
CA THR A 374 1.33 15.71 -7.57
C THR A 374 2.62 14.88 -7.59
N TYR A 375 2.57 13.56 -7.35
CA TYR A 375 3.74 12.71 -7.60
C TYR A 375 4.29 12.88 -9.01
N ALA A 376 3.42 13.09 -10.00
CA ALA A 376 3.81 13.35 -11.38
C ALA A 376 4.46 14.73 -11.60
N LEU A 377 4.40 15.62 -10.60
CA LEU A 377 4.92 16.98 -10.68
C LEU A 377 6.16 17.22 -9.79
N LEU A 378 6.61 16.23 -9.02
CA LEU A 378 7.74 16.39 -8.08
C LEU A 378 9.06 16.78 -8.76
N LYS A 379 9.20 16.49 -10.06
CA LYS A 379 10.40 16.82 -10.86
C LYS A 379 10.20 18.05 -11.75
N GLU A 380 9.05 18.70 -11.70
CA GLU A 380 8.70 19.85 -12.52
C GLU A 380 9.03 21.15 -11.77
N ASP A 381 10.16 21.78 -12.07
CA ASP A 381 10.63 22.97 -11.35
C ASP A 381 9.59 24.11 -11.32
N SER A 382 8.83 24.29 -12.40
CA SER A 382 7.78 25.32 -12.48
C SER A 382 6.58 25.07 -11.55
N TYR A 383 6.42 23.84 -11.03
CA TYR A 383 5.33 23.46 -10.13
C TYR A 383 5.76 23.34 -8.67
N LYS A 384 7.02 23.53 -8.33
CA LYS A 384 7.57 23.28 -7.00
C LYS A 384 6.78 23.94 -5.87
N ASP A 385 6.46 25.23 -6.00
CA ASP A 385 5.73 25.96 -4.96
C ASP A 385 4.27 25.54 -4.88
N LEU A 386 3.64 25.27 -6.03
CA LEU A 386 2.25 24.82 -6.08
C LEU A 386 2.12 23.40 -5.52
N VAL A 387 3.02 22.49 -5.86
CA VAL A 387 3.10 21.14 -5.27
C VAL A 387 3.22 21.23 -3.74
N LYS A 388 4.13 22.09 -3.24
CA LYS A 388 4.28 22.30 -1.79
C LYS A 388 2.99 22.78 -1.15
N LYS A 389 2.26 23.71 -1.79
CA LYS A 389 0.97 24.22 -1.31
C LYS A 389 -0.10 23.12 -1.26
N VAL A 390 -0.21 22.30 -2.32
CA VAL A 390 -1.17 21.19 -2.39
C VAL A 390 -0.87 20.14 -1.32
N LEU A 391 0.39 19.76 -1.18
CA LEU A 391 0.84 18.81 -0.15
C LEU A 391 0.56 19.35 1.26
N GLN A 392 0.83 20.64 1.51
CA GLN A 392 0.55 21.26 2.81
C GLN A 392 -0.94 21.23 3.12
N LYS A 393 -1.80 21.50 2.14
CA LYS A 393 -3.27 21.43 2.31
C LYS A 393 -3.71 20.01 2.69
N ALA A 394 -3.19 18.98 2.03
CA ALA A 394 -3.49 17.59 2.38
C ALA A 394 -2.98 17.23 3.80
N TRP A 395 -1.76 17.66 4.15
CA TRP A 395 -1.19 17.43 5.48
C TRP A 395 -1.99 18.07 6.60
N ASP A 396 -2.48 19.31 6.40
CA ASP A 396 -3.23 20.08 7.39
C ASP A 396 -4.69 19.63 7.52
N SER A 397 -5.17 18.82 6.58
CA SER A 397 -6.53 18.27 6.64
C SER A 397 -6.73 17.44 7.90
N LYS A 398 -7.86 17.67 8.57
CA LYS A 398 -8.22 16.96 9.80
C LYS A 398 -9.23 15.86 9.51
N PRO A 399 -9.15 14.71 10.21
CA PRO A 399 -10.18 13.68 10.09
C PRO A 399 -11.58 14.22 10.34
N ILE A 400 -12.52 13.76 9.53
CA ILE A 400 -13.92 14.25 9.58
C ILE A 400 -14.69 13.55 10.70
N VAL A 401 -15.52 14.31 11.39
CA VAL A 401 -16.55 13.81 12.31
C VAL A 401 -17.94 13.92 11.67
N GLY A 402 -18.93 13.24 12.24
CA GLY A 402 -20.32 13.32 11.77
C GLY A 402 -20.62 12.40 10.57
N SER A 403 -21.69 12.70 9.84
CA SER A 403 -22.25 11.78 8.83
C SER A 403 -21.37 11.61 7.59
N GLN A 404 -20.58 12.61 7.22
CA GLN A 404 -19.74 12.58 6.00
C GLN A 404 -18.38 11.89 6.20
N ARG A 405 -18.09 11.33 7.39
CA ARG A 405 -16.80 10.74 7.70
C ARG A 405 -16.48 9.44 6.97
N TYR A 406 -17.47 8.78 6.36
CA TYR A 406 -17.30 7.54 5.63
C TYR A 406 -16.47 7.75 4.36
N TYR A 407 -17.05 8.32 3.32
CA TYR A 407 -16.43 8.37 1.99
C TYR A 407 -15.19 9.27 1.96
N ASP A 408 -15.35 10.56 2.24
CA ASP A 408 -14.23 11.51 2.24
C ASP A 408 -13.14 11.12 3.24
N GLY A 409 -13.51 10.56 4.39
CA GLY A 409 -12.58 10.09 5.41
C GLY A 409 -11.73 8.92 4.94
N LEU A 410 -12.33 7.92 4.30
CA LEU A 410 -11.61 6.74 3.81
C LEU A 410 -10.74 7.08 2.59
N VAL A 411 -11.24 7.88 1.64
CA VAL A 411 -10.46 8.36 0.49
C VAL A 411 -9.27 9.19 0.97
N HIS A 412 -9.48 10.09 1.95
CA HIS A 412 -8.38 10.84 2.57
C HIS A 412 -7.35 9.91 3.23
N TYR A 413 -7.79 8.90 3.98
CA TYR A 413 -6.87 7.96 4.63
C TYR A 413 -6.03 7.18 3.61
N LEU A 414 -6.65 6.67 2.55
CA LEU A 414 -5.93 6.02 1.44
C LEU A 414 -4.89 6.97 0.82
N ALA A 415 -5.28 8.21 0.53
CA ALA A 415 -4.36 9.21 0.00
C ALA A 415 -3.19 9.50 0.94
N MET A 416 -3.44 9.58 2.26
CA MET A 416 -2.38 9.76 3.25
C MET A 416 -1.42 8.58 3.30
N LEU A 417 -1.89 7.34 3.12
CA LEU A 417 -1.00 6.17 2.99
C LEU A 417 -0.06 6.31 1.79
N HIS A 418 -0.56 6.78 0.64
CA HIS A 418 0.28 7.07 -0.53
C HIS A 418 1.32 8.15 -0.20
N LEU A 419 0.88 9.31 0.27
CA LEU A 419 1.72 10.49 0.49
C LEU A 419 2.76 10.32 1.61
N THR A 420 2.51 9.42 2.54
CA THR A 420 3.46 9.05 3.60
C THR A 420 4.48 7.98 3.17
N GLY A 421 4.33 7.40 1.97
CA GLY A 421 5.15 6.28 1.51
C GLY A 421 4.81 4.94 2.20
N ASN A 422 3.64 4.85 2.85
CA ASN A 422 3.18 3.65 3.54
C ASN A 422 2.21 2.80 2.72
N PHE A 423 1.77 3.27 1.55
CA PHE A 423 1.09 2.41 0.60
C PHE A 423 2.12 1.63 -0.21
N LYS A 424 2.39 0.40 0.20
CA LYS A 424 3.43 -0.46 -0.38
C LYS A 424 2.82 -1.57 -1.21
N ILE A 425 3.54 -1.99 -2.26
CA ILE A 425 3.22 -3.21 -2.99
C ILE A 425 3.87 -4.37 -2.24
N TRP A 426 3.05 -5.13 -1.51
CA TRP A 426 3.50 -6.35 -0.84
C TRP A 426 3.65 -7.46 -1.88
N LYS A 427 4.86 -7.96 -2.05
CA LYS A 427 5.23 -8.92 -3.10
C LYS A 427 5.49 -10.30 -2.54
N PRO A 428 5.43 -11.35 -3.38
CA PRO A 428 6.00 -12.64 -3.00
C PRO A 428 7.45 -12.47 -2.57
N LYS A 429 7.85 -13.16 -1.50
CA LYS A 429 9.27 -13.18 -1.11
C LYS A 429 10.14 -13.74 -2.23
N PRO A 430 11.32 -13.17 -2.48
CA PRO A 430 12.28 -13.73 -3.40
C PRO A 430 12.62 -15.18 -3.00
N LYS A 431 12.63 -16.10 -3.97
CA LYS A 431 12.83 -17.54 -3.68
C LYS A 431 14.29 -17.94 -3.45
N VAL A 432 15.24 -17.11 -3.85
CA VAL A 432 16.67 -17.44 -3.79
C VAL A 432 17.23 -16.99 -2.46
N VAL A 433 17.45 -17.94 -1.55
CA VAL A 433 18.15 -17.70 -0.30
C VAL A 433 19.55 -18.27 -0.45
N LYS A 434 20.56 -17.40 -0.38
CA LYS A 434 21.98 -17.79 -0.28
C LYS A 434 22.46 -17.53 1.13
N ASP A 435 23.32 -18.38 1.66
CA ASP A 435 23.97 -18.16 2.94
C ASP A 435 25.12 -17.15 2.77
N LYS A 436 25.22 -16.20 3.71
CA LYS A 436 26.29 -15.21 3.80
C LYS A 436 26.70 -15.06 5.25
N GLU A 437 27.99 -14.95 5.51
CA GLU A 437 28.49 -14.63 6.83
C GLU A 437 28.93 -13.17 6.91
N MET A 438 28.61 -12.50 8.00
CA MET A 438 29.07 -11.14 8.32
C MET A 438 29.66 -11.09 9.72
N GLU A 439 30.60 -10.18 9.96
CA GLU A 439 31.09 -9.95 11.32
C GLU A 439 29.98 -9.26 12.15
N ALA A 440 29.91 -9.62 13.44
CA ALA A 440 28.99 -8.99 14.37
C ALA A 440 29.17 -7.47 14.38
N THR A 441 28.10 -6.74 14.13
CA THR A 441 28.12 -5.30 13.92
C THR A 441 26.77 -4.68 14.30
N GLU A 442 26.65 -3.38 14.13
CA GLU A 442 25.39 -2.65 14.27
C GLU A 442 24.85 -2.26 12.88
N ILE A 443 23.58 -2.55 12.63
CA ILE A 443 22.88 -2.18 11.39
C ILE A 443 21.60 -1.45 11.79
N ASN A 444 21.43 -0.21 11.32
CA ASN A 444 20.26 0.63 11.60
C ASN A 444 19.96 0.79 13.12
N GLY A 445 21.00 0.93 13.95
CA GLY A 445 20.85 1.08 15.39
C GLY A 445 20.58 -0.23 16.15
N VAL A 446 20.60 -1.37 15.47
CA VAL A 446 20.44 -2.70 16.08
C VAL A 446 21.78 -3.43 16.08
N ALA A 447 22.26 -3.79 17.29
CA ALA A 447 23.47 -4.56 17.46
C ALA A 447 23.23 -6.06 17.28
N TYR A 448 24.01 -6.69 16.40
CA TYR A 448 23.98 -8.13 16.14
C TYR A 448 25.13 -8.84 16.82
N LYS A 449 24.88 -10.03 17.35
CA LYS A 449 25.86 -10.88 18.01
C LYS A 449 26.20 -12.08 17.13
N ALA A 450 27.32 -12.72 17.40
CA ALA A 450 27.66 -14.00 16.78
C ALA A 450 26.54 -15.04 17.02
N GLY A 451 26.08 -15.64 15.92
CA GLY A 451 24.96 -16.58 15.90
C GLY A 451 23.60 -15.99 15.54
N ASP A 452 23.46 -14.64 15.56
CA ASP A 452 22.24 -13.99 15.07
C ASP A 452 22.10 -14.20 13.58
N THR A 453 20.86 -14.26 13.08
CA THR A 453 20.56 -14.40 11.65
C THR A 453 19.54 -13.36 11.21
N ILE A 454 19.72 -12.82 10.00
CA ILE A 454 18.76 -11.92 9.35
C ILE A 454 18.57 -12.29 7.88
N ASP A 455 17.41 -11.91 7.31
CA ASP A 455 17.23 -11.90 5.87
C ASP A 455 17.81 -10.58 5.33
N TRP A 456 18.73 -10.67 4.39
CA TRP A 456 19.43 -9.53 3.78
C TRP A 456 19.24 -9.53 2.27
N PHE A 457 18.75 -8.42 1.72
CA PHE A 457 18.56 -8.27 0.28
C PHE A 457 19.64 -7.34 -0.30
N GLU A 458 20.43 -7.87 -1.22
CA GLU A 458 21.50 -7.13 -1.88
C GLU A 458 21.64 -7.64 -3.33
N ASP A 459 21.84 -6.73 -4.28
CA ASP A 459 22.01 -7.04 -5.70
C ASP A 459 20.95 -7.98 -6.29
N CYS A 460 19.69 -7.80 -5.88
CA CYS A 460 18.54 -8.61 -6.27
C CYS A 460 18.60 -10.08 -5.80
N GLU A 461 19.40 -10.38 -4.82
CA GLU A 461 19.45 -11.69 -4.20
C GLU A 461 19.05 -11.60 -2.71
N LEU A 462 18.32 -12.59 -2.25
CA LEU A 462 18.01 -12.75 -0.84
C LEU A 462 19.06 -13.64 -0.19
N TYR A 463 19.72 -13.12 0.84
CA TYR A 463 20.71 -13.83 1.65
C TYR A 463 20.15 -14.12 3.04
N LYS A 464 20.41 -15.30 3.55
CA LYS A 464 20.35 -15.56 4.98
C LYS A 464 21.73 -15.24 5.56
N VAL A 465 21.83 -14.11 6.25
CA VAL A 465 23.08 -13.66 6.87
C VAL A 465 23.18 -14.23 8.28
N THR A 466 24.29 -14.93 8.56
CA THR A 466 24.66 -15.35 9.92
C THR A 466 25.81 -14.48 10.42
N PHE A 467 25.64 -13.85 11.57
CA PHE A 467 26.70 -13.04 12.18
C PHE A 467 27.69 -13.94 12.91
N LYS A 468 28.99 -13.71 12.67
CA LYS A 468 30.10 -14.36 13.37
C LYS A 468 30.81 -13.34 14.28
N ALA A 469 31.53 -13.84 15.27
CA ALA A 469 32.33 -12.97 16.13
C ALA A 469 33.27 -12.09 15.29
N ALA A 470 33.35 -10.80 15.64
CA ALA A 470 34.34 -9.91 15.03
C ALA A 470 35.73 -10.51 15.24
N ALA A 471 36.53 -10.53 14.17
CA ALA A 471 37.90 -11.02 14.25
C ALA A 471 38.66 -10.20 15.31
N GLN A 472 39.16 -10.89 16.33
CA GLN A 472 40.03 -10.21 17.30
C GLN A 472 41.26 -9.68 16.55
N PRO A 473 41.66 -8.42 16.80
CA PRO A 473 42.92 -7.94 16.26
C PRO A 473 44.02 -8.92 16.70
N PRO A 474 44.97 -9.25 15.82
CA PRO A 474 46.06 -10.17 16.18
C PRO A 474 46.66 -9.69 17.51
N LYS A 475 46.77 -10.60 18.49
CA LYS A 475 47.47 -10.31 19.75
C LYS A 475 48.92 -9.97 19.37
N ASP A 476 49.29 -8.70 19.47
CA ASP A 476 50.68 -8.29 19.39
C ASP A 476 51.46 -9.08 20.45
N THR A 477 52.22 -10.06 20.00
CA THR A 477 53.29 -10.59 20.84
C THR A 477 54.27 -9.46 21.08
N ALA A 478 54.30 -8.97 22.30
CA ALA A 478 55.14 -7.90 22.75
C ALA A 478 56.60 -8.08 22.22
N LYS A 479 57.00 -7.22 21.29
CA LYS A 479 58.37 -6.90 20.99
C LYS A 479 58.48 -5.35 20.93
N ASP A 480 59.24 -4.91 21.87
CA ASP A 480 59.91 -3.62 21.96
C ASP A 480 59.14 -2.33 21.59
N THR A 481 58.96 -1.50 22.60
CA THR A 481 58.09 -0.27 22.58
C THR A 481 58.68 0.89 21.76
N THR A 482 59.86 0.76 21.16
CA THR A 482 60.48 1.83 20.34
C THR A 482 60.16 1.74 18.84
N ASP A 483 59.84 0.55 18.32
CA ASP A 483 59.48 0.40 16.89
C ASP A 483 57.97 0.57 16.64
N ALA A 484 57.13 0.52 17.67
CA ALA A 484 55.66 0.59 17.56
C ALA A 484 55.19 1.97 17.10
N ILE A 485 55.86 3.05 17.53
CA ILE A 485 55.46 4.43 17.15
C ILE A 485 55.83 4.74 15.69
N HIS A 486 56.94 4.18 15.19
CA HIS A 486 57.33 4.39 13.79
C HIS A 486 56.46 3.60 12.80
N SER A 487 56.01 2.41 13.17
CA SER A 487 55.07 1.60 12.37
C SER A 487 53.66 2.12 12.37
N MET A 488 53.23 2.80 13.44
CA MET A 488 51.91 3.43 13.52
C MET A 488 51.77 4.64 12.62
N ILE A 489 52.85 5.43 12.46
CA ILE A 489 52.89 6.59 11.54
C ILE A 489 52.89 6.15 10.08
N LEU A 490 53.53 5.00 9.74
CA LEU A 490 53.55 4.47 8.39
C LEU A 490 52.24 3.71 8.03
N ARG A 491 51.49 3.21 9.02
CA ARG A 491 50.16 2.58 8.77
C ARG A 491 49.06 3.60 8.52
N THR A 492 49.11 4.78 9.10
CA THR A 492 48.13 5.84 8.84
C THR A 492 48.20 6.40 7.41
N ASP A 493 49.36 6.30 6.75
CA ASP A 493 49.48 6.70 5.34
C ASP A 493 49.02 5.61 4.34
N LYS A 494 48.96 4.33 4.76
CA LYS A 494 48.45 3.23 3.92
C LYS A 494 46.92 3.09 3.95
N TYR A 495 46.25 3.61 4.97
CA TYR A 495 44.79 3.64 5.06
C TYR A 495 44.15 4.90 4.46
N LYS A 496 44.93 5.79 3.82
CA LYS A 496 44.42 6.73 2.83
C LYS A 496 44.11 6.05 1.50
N MET A 497 43.50 4.86 1.56
CA MET A 497 42.93 4.24 0.36
C MET A 497 41.65 4.95 -0.01
N GLN A 498 41.76 5.77 -1.04
CA GLN A 498 40.83 6.02 -2.12
C GLN A 498 39.45 5.37 -1.91
N ARG A 499 38.51 6.18 -1.49
CA ARG A 499 37.10 5.85 -1.74
C ARG A 499 36.76 6.38 -3.14
N ASP A 500 36.82 5.51 -4.12
CA ASP A 500 36.41 5.79 -5.50
C ASP A 500 34.88 5.80 -5.67
N TYR A 501 34.18 6.38 -4.69
CA TYR A 501 32.72 6.48 -4.71
C TYR A 501 32.28 7.95 -4.62
N ASN A 502 31.27 8.32 -5.39
CA ASN A 502 30.62 9.61 -5.26
C ASN A 502 29.68 9.64 -4.02
N LEU A 503 29.11 10.81 -3.71
CA LEU A 503 28.19 11.01 -2.59
C LEU A 503 26.91 10.15 -2.65
N LYS A 504 26.66 9.44 -3.77
CA LYS A 504 25.55 8.49 -3.95
C LYS A 504 26.02 7.03 -3.82
N GLY A 505 27.27 6.77 -3.42
CA GLY A 505 27.79 5.41 -3.21
C GLY A 505 28.17 4.66 -4.50
N CYS A 506 28.22 5.33 -5.66
CA CYS A 506 28.59 4.70 -6.92
C CYS A 506 30.11 4.78 -7.16
N LYS A 507 30.70 3.70 -7.65
CA LYS A 507 32.13 3.66 -8.01
C LYS A 507 32.43 4.64 -9.14
N VAL A 508 33.42 5.51 -8.98
CA VAL A 508 33.78 6.52 -9.97
C VAL A 508 34.91 6.01 -10.85
N ASN A 509 34.66 5.84 -12.14
CA ASN A 509 35.69 5.47 -13.12
C ASN A 509 36.65 6.64 -13.37
N GLY A 510 37.92 6.33 -13.63
CA GLY A 510 39.04 7.30 -13.76
C GLY A 510 38.80 8.45 -14.74
N ALA A 511 37.90 8.31 -15.72
CA ALA A 511 37.59 9.36 -16.68
C ALA A 511 36.71 10.51 -16.14
N ASN A 512 36.04 10.31 -15.00
CA ASN A 512 35.15 11.31 -14.37
C ASN A 512 35.80 12.08 -13.21
N ARG A 513 37.11 11.88 -12.97
CA ARG A 513 37.83 12.55 -11.90
C ARG A 513 37.92 14.09 -12.06
N ALA A 514 37.70 14.61 -13.26
CA ALA A 514 37.86 16.05 -13.56
C ALA A 514 36.57 16.87 -13.39
N ARG A 515 35.39 16.27 -13.08
CA ARG A 515 34.11 17.00 -13.00
C ARG A 515 33.33 16.78 -11.69
N GLY A 516 33.85 16.04 -10.74
CA GLY A 516 33.24 15.89 -9.43
C GLY A 516 33.84 16.93 -8.47
N ALA A 517 33.02 17.82 -7.96
CA ALA A 517 33.46 18.73 -6.91
C ALA A 517 33.97 17.91 -5.72
N TYR A 518 35.27 18.02 -5.43
CA TYR A 518 35.90 17.55 -4.22
C TYR A 518 35.39 18.39 -3.05
N TYR A 519 34.30 18.02 -2.42
CA TYR A 519 33.96 18.49 -1.09
C TYR A 519 34.68 17.63 -0.05
N GLY A 520 35.90 18.07 0.27
CA GLY A 520 36.72 17.41 1.28
C GLY A 520 38.11 17.98 1.34
N ARG A 521 38.24 19.30 1.44
CA ARG A 521 39.34 20.08 2.04
C ARG A 521 39.12 21.57 1.82
N LYS A 522 38.33 22.16 2.66
CA LYS A 522 38.54 23.51 3.16
C LYS A 522 37.97 23.53 4.55
N GLU A 523 38.89 23.72 5.38
CA GLU A 523 38.85 24.32 6.68
C GLU A 523 39.64 23.54 7.70
N LEU A 524 40.82 24.05 7.86
CA LEU A 524 41.30 24.43 9.19
C LEU A 524 42.65 25.11 8.99
N VAL A 525 42.62 26.39 8.58
CA VAL A 525 43.59 27.36 8.95
C VAL A 525 42.82 28.62 9.30
N LYS A 526 42.58 28.81 10.49
CA LYS A 526 42.67 29.79 11.54
C LYS A 526 41.60 29.56 12.61
#